data_3e8e7f84a6a98bf7cf12979f952d5020
#
_entry.id   3e8e7f84a6a98bf7cf12979f952d5020
#
_cell.length_a   1.000
_cell.length_b   1.000
_cell.length_c   1.000
_cell.angle_alpha   90.00
_cell.angle_beta   90.00
_cell.angle_gamma   90.00
#
_symmetry.space_group_name_H-M   'P 1'
#
loop_
_entity.id
_entity.type
_entity.pdbx_description
1 polymer ?
#
loop_
_entity_poly.entity_id
_entity_poly.type
_entity_poly.pdbx_seq_one_letter_code
_entity_poly.pdbx_strand_id
1 'polypeptide(L)'
;SMGWVGKATAKLAELTLDSLLSVTMFPDGNASVARLLVQKLIPAAAPGMQGTQDVAIARFDYSALDQENHATRLRLNSTAVGVRENNNNQVEVDYVQQGKARRVTADHCVLACYNALIPHLCPAMSEEQKEGLSYGVKTPFVYANVQLRNGQAYSKLGATLFQCPYDPFQWVSTSPAIAVGGYEPPRGPDDPMVVFMMHSPMTGPE
;
A
#
# COMPACT_ATOMS: atom_id res chain seq x y z
N SER A 1 -10.73 -42.53 -14.67
CA SER A 1 -9.51 -42.46 -13.87
C SER A 1 -8.53 -41.48 -14.54
N MET A 2 -8.22 -40.40 -13.88
CA MET A 2 -7.22 -39.45 -14.34
C MET A 2 -5.87 -40.18 -14.41
N GLY A 3 -5.23 -40.24 -15.59
CA GLY A 3 -3.96 -40.91 -15.79
C GLY A 3 -2.84 -40.29 -14.92
N TRP A 4 -1.71 -41.02 -14.81
CA TRP A 4 -0.55 -40.59 -14.01
C TRP A 4 -0.07 -39.16 -14.32
N VAL A 5 -0.09 -38.75 -15.59
CA VAL A 5 0.27 -37.39 -16.03
C VAL A 5 -0.69 -36.36 -15.45
N GLY A 6 -1.99 -36.61 -15.42
CA GLY A 6 -2.96 -35.67 -14.85
C GLY A 6 -2.83 -35.51 -13.34
N LYS A 7 -2.40 -36.55 -12.61
CA LYS A 7 -2.13 -36.45 -11.18
C LYS A 7 -0.83 -35.68 -10.88
N ALA A 8 0.20 -35.86 -11.72
CA ALA A 8 1.46 -35.13 -11.56
C ALA A 8 1.31 -33.63 -11.87
N THR A 9 0.56 -33.27 -12.90
CA THR A 9 0.28 -31.89 -13.24
C THR A 9 -0.62 -31.22 -12.22
N ALA A 10 -1.61 -31.91 -11.66
CA ALA A 10 -2.44 -31.38 -10.57
C ALA A 10 -1.60 -31.10 -9.30
N LYS A 11 -0.69 -32.02 -8.95
CA LYS A 11 0.20 -31.84 -7.78
C LYS A 11 1.23 -30.75 -8.00
N LEU A 12 1.74 -30.57 -9.23
CA LEU A 12 2.64 -29.49 -9.56
C LEU A 12 1.92 -28.15 -9.52
N ALA A 13 0.68 -28.09 -9.98
CA ALA A 13 -0.15 -26.88 -9.89
C ALA A 13 -0.49 -26.53 -8.43
N GLU A 14 -0.75 -27.52 -7.59
CA GLU A 14 -0.97 -27.35 -6.15
C GLU A 14 0.29 -26.81 -5.46
N LEU A 15 1.47 -27.38 -5.72
CA LEU A 15 2.75 -26.93 -5.17
C LEU A 15 3.15 -25.53 -5.65
N THR A 16 2.87 -25.20 -6.91
CA THR A 16 3.14 -23.84 -7.43
C THR A 16 2.14 -22.83 -6.88
N LEU A 17 0.88 -23.20 -6.70
CA LEU A 17 -0.13 -22.37 -6.09
C LEU A 17 0.18 -22.12 -4.62
N ASP A 18 0.56 -23.14 -3.87
CA ASP A 18 0.98 -23.01 -2.46
C ASP A 18 2.23 -22.14 -2.31
N SER A 19 3.20 -22.24 -3.22
CA SER A 19 4.39 -21.39 -3.20
C SER A 19 4.09 -19.93 -3.59
N LEU A 20 3.13 -19.69 -4.47
CA LEU A 20 2.65 -18.39 -4.85
C LEU A 20 1.74 -17.76 -3.77
N LEU A 21 1.05 -18.60 -3.00
CA LEU A 21 0.14 -18.17 -1.93
C LEU A 21 0.83 -18.06 -0.56
N SER A 22 2.05 -18.59 -0.40
CA SER A 22 2.85 -18.43 0.83
C SER A 22 3.49 -17.03 0.96
N VAL A 23 2.78 -15.99 0.52
CA VAL A 23 3.21 -14.61 0.73
C VAL A 23 2.97 -14.25 2.18
N THR A 24 4.06 -14.03 2.91
CA THR A 24 3.95 -13.44 4.25
C THR A 24 3.52 -11.99 4.11
N MET A 25 2.37 -11.65 4.67
CA MET A 25 1.82 -10.29 4.65
C MET A 25 1.22 -9.95 6.02
N PHE A 26 1.17 -8.66 6.30
CA PHE A 26 0.46 -8.18 7.47
C PHE A 26 -1.04 -8.07 7.19
N PRO A 27 -1.92 -8.13 8.22
CA PRO A 27 -3.37 -7.99 8.04
C PRO A 27 -3.78 -6.70 7.32
N ASP A 28 -3.04 -5.61 7.53
CA ASP A 28 -3.23 -4.30 6.89
C ASP A 28 -2.27 -4.05 5.72
N GLY A 29 -1.59 -5.09 5.24
CA GLY A 29 -0.67 -5.03 4.12
C GLY A 29 0.59 -4.19 4.41
N ASN A 30 1.11 -3.51 3.39
CA ASN A 30 2.35 -2.72 3.50
C ASN A 30 2.25 -1.50 4.43
N ALA A 31 1.07 -1.14 4.91
CA ALA A 31 0.90 -0.11 5.93
C ALA A 31 1.65 -0.46 7.22
N SER A 32 1.71 -1.74 7.60
CA SER A 32 2.51 -2.21 8.74
C SER A 32 3.99 -1.90 8.58
N VAL A 33 4.55 -2.03 7.38
CA VAL A 33 5.97 -1.69 7.12
C VAL A 33 6.22 -0.21 7.37
N ALA A 34 5.35 0.66 6.84
CA ALA A 34 5.44 2.10 7.07
C ALA A 34 5.31 2.45 8.57
N ARG A 35 4.39 1.80 9.28
CA ARG A 35 4.17 2.00 10.72
C ARG A 35 5.39 1.57 11.54
N LEU A 36 6.01 0.43 11.22
CA LEU A 36 7.25 -0.03 11.85
C LEU A 36 8.41 0.95 11.63
N LEU A 37 8.53 1.51 10.43
CA LEU A 37 9.54 2.53 10.13
C LEU A 37 9.30 3.81 10.93
N VAL A 38 8.05 4.26 11.03
CA VAL A 38 7.68 5.44 11.83
C VAL A 38 8.00 5.20 13.29
N GLN A 39 7.64 4.05 13.87
CA GLN A 39 8.00 3.72 15.25
C GLN A 39 9.51 3.76 15.48
N LYS A 40 10.28 3.21 14.55
CA LYS A 40 11.75 3.19 14.67
C LYS A 40 12.36 4.58 14.61
N LEU A 41 11.83 5.46 13.77
CA LEU A 41 12.35 6.83 13.58
C LEU A 41 11.80 7.82 14.60
N ILE A 42 10.55 7.63 15.05
CA ILE A 42 9.83 8.49 16.00
C ILE A 42 9.14 7.61 17.04
N PRO A 43 9.87 7.04 18.01
CA PRO A 43 9.30 6.12 19.00
C PRO A 43 8.14 6.71 19.79
N ALA A 44 8.13 8.02 20.00
CA ALA A 44 7.07 8.73 20.69
C ALA A 44 5.72 8.68 19.96
N ALA A 45 5.72 8.41 18.64
CA ALA A 45 4.49 8.28 17.87
C ALA A 45 3.75 6.94 18.09
N ALA A 46 4.44 5.92 18.63
CA ALA A 46 3.85 4.62 18.91
C ALA A 46 4.34 4.07 20.25
N PRO A 47 4.04 4.76 21.37
CA PRO A 47 4.49 4.33 22.68
C PRO A 47 3.84 2.99 23.05
N GLY A 48 4.65 2.02 23.44
CA GLY A 48 4.19 0.69 23.82
C GLY A 48 4.03 -0.31 22.67
N MET A 49 4.20 0.08 21.41
CA MET A 49 4.22 -0.87 20.29
C MET A 49 5.48 -1.74 20.34
N GLN A 50 5.30 -3.06 20.28
CA GLN A 50 6.37 -4.06 20.40
C GLN A 50 6.86 -4.61 19.05
N GLY A 51 6.71 -3.83 17.99
CA GLY A 51 7.16 -4.18 16.64
C GLY A 51 6.14 -4.97 15.84
N THR A 52 6.55 -6.05 15.19
CA THR A 52 5.69 -6.82 14.30
C THR A 52 4.53 -7.52 15.00
N GLN A 53 4.62 -7.71 16.31
CA GLN A 53 3.62 -8.45 17.08
C GLN A 53 2.28 -7.73 17.16
N ASP A 54 2.31 -6.41 17.22
CA ASP A 54 1.12 -5.59 17.49
C ASP A 54 0.97 -4.41 16.51
N VAL A 55 1.82 -4.31 15.48
CA VAL A 55 1.83 -3.19 14.55
C VAL A 55 0.48 -2.92 13.89
N ALA A 56 -0.28 -3.98 13.55
CA ALA A 56 -1.57 -3.86 12.88
C ALA A 56 -2.64 -3.20 13.77
N ILE A 57 -2.55 -3.38 15.08
CA ILE A 57 -3.53 -2.88 16.06
C ILE A 57 -3.05 -1.69 16.88
N ALA A 58 -1.75 -1.36 16.81
CA ALA A 58 -1.16 -0.27 17.58
C ALA A 58 -1.80 1.08 17.24
N ARG A 59 -2.04 1.88 18.27
CA ARG A 59 -2.54 3.24 18.12
C ARG A 59 -1.37 4.20 18.05
N PHE A 60 -1.35 5.05 17.02
CA PHE A 60 -0.32 6.06 16.81
C PHE A 60 -0.78 7.41 17.35
N ASP A 61 0.11 8.08 18.07
CA ASP A 61 -0.03 9.48 18.42
C ASP A 61 0.51 10.36 17.29
N TYR A 62 -0.39 10.83 16.44
CA TYR A 62 -0.03 11.69 15.32
C TYR A 62 0.51 13.06 15.75
N SER A 63 0.26 13.50 16.99
CA SER A 63 0.81 14.76 17.49
C SER A 63 2.33 14.71 17.70
N ALA A 64 2.88 13.51 17.88
CA ALA A 64 4.31 13.30 18.05
C ALA A 64 5.11 13.29 16.73
N LEU A 65 4.45 13.27 15.56
CA LEU A 65 5.13 13.08 14.28
C LEU A 65 5.99 14.28 13.83
N ASP A 66 5.58 15.51 14.11
CA ASP A 66 6.26 16.73 13.64
C ASP A 66 6.68 17.66 14.80
N GLN A 67 7.37 17.11 15.80
CA GLN A 67 7.88 17.87 16.94
C GLN A 67 9.25 18.48 16.62
N GLU A 68 9.48 19.75 16.99
CA GLU A 68 10.69 20.48 16.65
C GLU A 68 11.96 19.91 17.30
N ASN A 69 11.83 19.28 18.44
CA ASN A 69 12.94 18.67 19.18
C ASN A 69 13.28 17.26 18.69
N HIS A 70 12.58 16.70 17.72
CA HIS A 70 12.87 15.39 17.17
C HIS A 70 13.91 15.45 16.04
N ALA A 71 14.86 14.53 16.02
CA ALA A 71 15.82 14.40 14.94
C ALA A 71 15.19 14.05 13.59
N THR A 72 14.08 13.30 13.62
CA THR A 72 13.28 12.96 12.45
C THR A 72 11.87 13.52 12.63
N ARG A 73 11.36 14.15 11.59
CA ARG A 73 10.02 14.74 11.57
C ARG A 73 9.23 14.22 10.39
N LEU A 74 7.99 13.84 10.61
CA LEU A 74 7.06 13.41 9.57
C LEU A 74 5.88 14.39 9.52
N ARG A 75 5.82 15.16 8.46
CA ARG A 75 4.84 16.24 8.29
C ARG A 75 3.70 15.80 7.40
N LEU A 76 2.59 15.42 8.02
CA LEU A 76 1.36 15.03 7.32
C LEU A 76 0.58 16.25 6.80
N ASN A 77 -0.38 16.00 5.89
CA ASN A 77 -1.24 17.02 5.29
C ASN A 77 -0.44 18.20 4.71
N SER A 78 0.71 17.88 4.13
CA SER A 78 1.66 18.81 3.55
C SER A 78 1.93 18.42 2.11
N THR A 79 1.45 19.22 1.16
CA THR A 79 1.58 18.94 -0.27
C THR A 79 2.76 19.72 -0.83
N ALA A 80 3.80 19.00 -1.27
CA ALA A 80 4.92 19.61 -1.98
C ALA A 80 4.43 20.14 -3.34
N VAL A 81 4.81 21.38 -3.66
CA VAL A 81 4.39 22.07 -4.88
C VAL A 81 5.55 22.59 -5.72
N GLY A 82 6.77 22.53 -5.21
CA GLY A 82 7.97 22.91 -5.94
C GLY A 82 9.25 22.46 -5.24
N VAL A 83 10.23 22.06 -6.02
CA VAL A 83 11.57 21.67 -5.56
C VAL A 83 12.60 22.32 -6.49
N ARG A 84 13.59 23.02 -5.92
CA ARG A 84 14.65 23.65 -6.69
C ARG A 84 15.93 23.76 -5.88
N GLU A 85 17.05 23.84 -6.56
CA GLU A 85 18.32 24.23 -5.99
C GLU A 85 18.40 25.74 -5.83
N ASN A 86 19.04 26.18 -4.75
CA ASN A 86 19.36 27.59 -4.53
C ASN A 86 20.85 27.88 -4.82
N ASN A 87 21.24 29.15 -4.74
CA ASN A 87 22.62 29.59 -5.04
C ASN A 87 23.68 29.05 -4.04
N ASN A 88 23.25 28.47 -2.92
CA ASN A 88 24.12 27.91 -1.90
C ASN A 88 24.30 26.40 -2.03
N ASN A 89 23.90 25.81 -3.16
CA ASN A 89 23.92 24.37 -3.40
C ASN A 89 23.07 23.58 -2.39
N GLN A 90 21.97 24.19 -1.96
CA GLN A 90 20.97 23.57 -1.10
C GLN A 90 19.66 23.41 -1.85
N VAL A 91 18.83 22.46 -1.43
CA VAL A 91 17.51 22.22 -2.01
C VAL A 91 16.45 22.94 -1.21
N GLU A 92 15.63 23.73 -1.89
CA GLU A 92 14.42 24.35 -1.33
C GLU A 92 13.19 23.55 -1.77
N VAL A 93 12.37 23.16 -0.81
CA VAL A 93 11.09 22.49 -1.04
C VAL A 93 9.96 23.42 -0.61
N ASP A 94 9.15 23.85 -1.56
CA ASP A 94 7.92 24.60 -1.29
C ASP A 94 6.77 23.64 -1.11
N TYR A 95 5.97 23.84 -0.06
CA TYR A 95 4.82 23.00 0.24
C TYR A 95 3.66 23.82 0.82
N VAL A 96 2.45 23.28 0.69
CA VAL A 96 1.24 23.87 1.28
C VAL A 96 0.80 23.01 2.45
N GLN A 97 0.62 23.62 3.60
CA GLN A 97 0.09 23.01 4.82
C GLN A 97 -1.01 23.87 5.41
N GLN A 98 -2.19 23.31 5.62
CA GLN A 98 -3.36 24.04 6.12
C GLN A 98 -3.66 25.32 5.32
N GLY A 99 -3.58 25.26 4.00
CA GLY A 99 -3.81 26.39 3.09
C GLY A 99 -2.72 27.48 3.10
N LYS A 100 -1.61 27.29 3.83
CA LYS A 100 -0.50 28.23 3.89
C LYS A 100 0.71 27.69 3.14
N ALA A 101 1.29 28.52 2.28
CA ALA A 101 2.57 28.22 1.63
C ALA A 101 3.71 28.28 2.67
N ARG A 102 4.57 27.30 2.62
CA ARG A 102 5.75 27.15 3.49
C ARG A 102 6.95 26.69 2.67
N ARG A 103 8.13 26.88 3.21
CA ARG A 103 9.40 26.42 2.61
C ARG A 103 10.26 25.73 3.66
N VAL A 104 10.97 24.70 3.22
CA VAL A 104 12.06 24.07 3.95
C VAL A 104 13.29 24.05 3.05
N THR A 105 14.46 24.30 3.64
CA THR A 105 15.77 24.19 2.96
C THR A 105 16.53 23.01 3.56
N ALA A 106 17.15 22.22 2.72
CA ALA A 106 17.93 21.04 3.11
C ALA A 106 19.16 20.88 2.21
N ASP A 107 20.15 20.11 2.67
CA ASP A 107 21.32 19.81 1.86
C ASP A 107 20.99 18.80 0.74
N HIS A 108 20.04 17.91 0.97
CA HIS A 108 19.59 16.94 -0.01
C HIS A 108 18.08 16.73 0.05
N CYS A 109 17.49 16.32 -1.10
CA CYS A 109 16.08 15.95 -1.20
C CYS A 109 15.94 14.64 -1.99
N VAL A 110 15.10 13.73 -1.50
CA VAL A 110 14.72 12.51 -2.21
C VAL A 110 13.24 12.61 -2.58
N LEU A 111 12.96 12.58 -3.88
CA LEU A 111 11.60 12.59 -4.42
C LEU A 111 11.05 11.16 -4.47
N ALA A 112 10.46 10.71 -3.37
CA ALA A 112 9.86 9.38 -3.23
C ALA A 112 8.36 9.37 -3.62
N CYS A 113 7.98 10.10 -4.66
CA CYS A 113 6.62 10.20 -5.17
C CYS A 113 6.48 9.49 -6.53
N TYR A 114 5.27 9.52 -7.09
CA TYR A 114 5.03 8.99 -8.43
C TYR A 114 5.84 9.78 -9.46
N ASN A 115 6.59 9.06 -10.32
CA ASN A 115 7.56 9.66 -11.24
C ASN A 115 6.96 10.74 -12.15
N ALA A 116 5.74 10.56 -12.65
CA ALA A 116 5.08 11.54 -13.51
C ALA A 116 4.73 12.87 -12.79
N LEU A 117 4.81 12.93 -11.47
CA LEU A 117 4.66 14.19 -10.72
C LEU A 117 5.95 15.01 -10.64
N ILE A 118 7.11 14.36 -10.77
CA ILE A 118 8.43 14.99 -10.59
C ILE A 118 8.65 16.15 -11.57
N PRO A 119 8.32 16.05 -12.88
CA PRO A 119 8.45 17.16 -13.82
C PRO A 119 7.69 18.43 -13.41
N HIS A 120 6.57 18.27 -12.73
CA HIS A 120 5.77 19.39 -12.22
C HIS A 120 6.38 20.02 -10.96
N LEU A 121 7.09 19.23 -10.16
CA LEU A 121 7.78 19.70 -8.94
C LEU A 121 9.13 20.35 -9.27
N CYS A 122 9.82 19.88 -10.30
CA CYS A 122 11.18 20.27 -10.69
C CYS A 122 11.21 20.82 -12.11
N PRO A 123 10.70 22.03 -12.39
CA PRO A 123 10.59 22.56 -13.74
C PRO A 123 11.95 22.81 -14.43
N ALA A 124 13.03 22.92 -13.66
CA ALA A 124 14.38 23.12 -14.17
C ALA A 124 15.06 21.86 -14.76
N MET A 125 14.40 20.68 -14.68
CA MET A 125 14.90 19.45 -15.30
C MET A 125 14.96 19.57 -16.82
N SER A 126 15.90 18.82 -17.46
CA SER A 126 15.96 18.73 -18.91
C SER A 126 14.68 18.10 -19.48
N GLU A 127 14.34 18.46 -20.73
CA GLU A 127 13.16 17.90 -21.39
C GLU A 127 13.27 16.36 -21.55
N GLU A 128 14.47 15.84 -21.84
CA GLU A 128 14.73 14.41 -21.91
C GLU A 128 14.41 13.67 -20.58
N GLN A 129 14.80 14.24 -19.46
CA GLN A 129 14.46 13.68 -18.14
C GLN A 129 12.97 13.73 -17.86
N LYS A 130 12.29 14.84 -18.22
CA LYS A 130 10.84 14.98 -18.05
C LYS A 130 10.09 13.95 -18.90
N GLU A 131 10.50 13.75 -20.14
CA GLU A 131 9.92 12.75 -21.03
C GLU A 131 10.11 11.34 -20.47
N GLY A 132 11.33 10.98 -20.05
CA GLY A 132 11.62 9.69 -19.44
C GLY A 132 10.79 9.41 -18.17
N LEU A 133 10.59 10.40 -17.30
CA LEU A 133 9.76 10.27 -16.10
C LEU A 133 8.27 10.14 -16.42
N SER A 134 7.80 10.75 -17.49
CA SER A 134 6.41 10.71 -17.93
C SER A 134 6.05 9.42 -18.66
N TYR A 135 7.03 8.68 -19.20
CA TYR A 135 6.84 7.44 -19.95
C TYR A 135 6.20 6.31 -19.12
N GLY A 136 6.49 6.26 -17.83
CA GLY A 136 6.05 5.21 -16.91
C GLY A 136 4.58 5.32 -16.51
N VAL A 137 3.66 5.22 -17.46
CA VAL A 137 2.21 5.20 -17.17
C VAL A 137 1.86 3.95 -16.38
N LYS A 138 1.18 4.12 -15.25
CA LYS A 138 0.70 3.03 -14.41
C LYS A 138 -0.75 2.71 -14.71
N THR A 139 -1.06 1.41 -14.79
CA THR A 139 -2.44 0.95 -14.90
C THR A 139 -3.22 1.33 -13.65
N PRO A 140 -4.36 1.99 -13.78
CA PRO A 140 -5.21 2.31 -12.63
C PRO A 140 -5.85 1.05 -12.06
N PHE A 141 -6.01 1.01 -10.74
CA PHE A 141 -6.75 -0.02 -10.04
C PHE A 141 -7.79 0.63 -9.12
N VAL A 142 -8.97 0.05 -9.08
CA VAL A 142 -10.00 0.36 -8.09
C VAL A 142 -10.11 -0.84 -7.14
N TYR A 143 -9.89 -0.59 -5.86
CA TYR A 143 -10.04 -1.59 -4.82
C TYR A 143 -11.27 -1.31 -3.98
N ALA A 144 -12.02 -2.35 -3.65
CA ALA A 144 -13.12 -2.28 -2.71
C ALA A 144 -12.97 -3.38 -1.66
N ASN A 145 -13.01 -2.98 -0.38
CA ASN A 145 -13.12 -3.92 0.73
C ASN A 145 -14.55 -3.89 1.25
N VAL A 146 -15.24 -5.00 1.15
CA VAL A 146 -16.63 -5.14 1.57
C VAL A 146 -16.70 -5.99 2.83
N GLN A 147 -17.19 -5.40 3.93
CA GLN A 147 -17.44 -6.14 5.17
C GLN A 147 -18.76 -6.87 5.08
N LEU A 148 -18.74 -8.18 5.30
CA LEU A 148 -19.89 -9.04 5.38
C LEU A 148 -20.14 -9.48 6.80
N ARG A 149 -21.41 -9.65 7.19
CA ARG A 149 -21.81 -10.09 8.54
C ARG A 149 -21.36 -11.53 8.83
N ASN A 150 -21.24 -12.37 7.80
CA ASN A 150 -20.78 -13.74 7.87
C ASN A 150 -20.27 -14.21 6.51
N GLY A 151 -19.61 -15.36 6.48
CA GLY A 151 -19.05 -16.00 5.31
C GLY A 151 -19.89 -17.15 4.73
N GLN A 152 -21.13 -17.34 5.16
CA GLN A 152 -21.94 -18.51 4.78
C GLN A 152 -22.13 -18.67 3.27
N ALA A 153 -22.32 -17.57 2.52
CA ALA A 153 -22.46 -17.62 1.07
C ALA A 153 -21.19 -18.13 0.40
N TYR A 154 -20.03 -17.67 0.83
CA TYR A 154 -18.71 -18.12 0.33
C TYR A 154 -18.43 -19.58 0.67
N SER A 155 -18.76 -20.00 1.90
CA SER A 155 -18.65 -21.39 2.32
C SER A 155 -19.47 -22.34 1.44
N LYS A 156 -20.67 -21.92 1.04
CA LYS A 156 -21.53 -22.70 0.12
C LYS A 156 -20.97 -22.76 -1.30
N LEU A 157 -20.28 -21.72 -1.75
CA LEU A 157 -19.64 -21.70 -3.07
C LEU A 157 -18.39 -22.57 -3.14
N GLY A 158 -17.75 -22.86 -2.00
CA GLY A 158 -16.55 -23.71 -1.93
C GLY A 158 -15.31 -23.11 -2.60
N ALA A 159 -15.29 -21.78 -2.82
CA ALA A 159 -14.18 -21.07 -3.42
C ALA A 159 -13.90 -19.77 -2.68
N THR A 160 -12.62 -19.35 -2.67
CA THR A 160 -12.15 -18.12 -2.02
C THR A 160 -11.76 -17.04 -3.01
N LEU A 161 -11.65 -17.40 -4.29
CA LEU A 161 -11.25 -16.53 -5.38
C LEU A 161 -12.17 -16.73 -6.58
N PHE A 162 -12.67 -15.62 -7.13
CA PHE A 162 -13.56 -15.60 -8.28
C PHE A 162 -13.03 -14.65 -9.34
N GLN A 163 -13.06 -15.06 -10.59
CA GLN A 163 -12.89 -14.20 -11.75
C GLN A 163 -14.26 -13.93 -12.38
N CYS A 164 -14.60 -12.65 -12.53
CA CYS A 164 -15.88 -12.16 -13.03
C CYS A 164 -15.63 -11.26 -14.26
N PRO A 165 -15.30 -11.82 -15.45
CA PRO A 165 -14.78 -11.03 -16.59
C PRO A 165 -15.75 -9.97 -17.12
N TYR A 166 -17.04 -10.12 -16.86
CA TYR A 166 -18.10 -9.22 -17.37
C TYR A 166 -18.69 -8.31 -16.30
N ASP A 167 -18.23 -8.45 -15.04
CA ASP A 167 -18.68 -7.60 -13.94
C ASP A 167 -17.74 -6.39 -13.77
N PRO A 168 -18.21 -5.32 -13.14
CA PRO A 168 -17.36 -4.16 -12.83
C PRO A 168 -16.10 -4.53 -12.06
N PHE A 169 -16.20 -5.49 -11.14
CA PHE A 169 -15.05 -6.03 -10.43
C PHE A 169 -14.68 -7.39 -10.99
N GLN A 170 -13.62 -7.42 -11.80
CA GLN A 170 -13.17 -8.65 -12.46
C GLN A 170 -12.55 -9.68 -11.51
N TRP A 171 -12.16 -9.25 -10.32
CA TRP A 171 -11.48 -10.09 -9.34
C TRP A 171 -12.11 -9.90 -7.97
N VAL A 172 -12.55 -11.00 -7.38
CA VAL A 172 -13.19 -11.00 -6.05
C VAL A 172 -12.55 -12.13 -5.23
N SER A 173 -12.03 -11.80 -4.04
CA SER A 173 -11.42 -12.79 -3.16
C SER A 173 -11.76 -12.54 -1.70
N THR A 174 -11.71 -13.60 -0.89
CA THR A 174 -11.69 -13.44 0.56
C THR A 174 -10.34 -12.92 1.02
N SER A 175 -10.29 -12.13 2.10
CA SER A 175 -9.04 -11.72 2.71
C SER A 175 -8.30 -12.94 3.28
N PRO A 176 -6.96 -13.01 3.17
CA PRO A 176 -6.17 -14.07 3.77
C PRO A 176 -6.38 -14.14 5.30
N ALA A 177 -6.41 -15.34 5.84
CA ALA A 177 -6.50 -15.57 7.28
C ALA A 177 -5.12 -15.37 7.92
N ILE A 178 -4.83 -14.14 8.36
CA ILE A 178 -3.56 -13.76 8.98
C ILE A 178 -3.80 -13.43 10.44
N ALA A 179 -3.16 -14.16 11.35
CA ALA A 179 -3.18 -13.88 12.79
C ALA A 179 -1.85 -13.24 13.18
N VAL A 180 -1.88 -11.96 13.60
CA VAL A 180 -0.71 -11.21 14.06
C VAL A 180 -1.11 -10.34 15.26
N GLY A 181 -0.36 -10.45 16.34
CA GLY A 181 -0.61 -9.72 17.58
C GLY A 181 -1.98 -10.06 18.14
N GLY A 182 -2.79 -9.09 18.45
CA GLY A 182 -4.17 -9.29 18.91
C GLY A 182 -5.21 -9.39 17.79
N TYR A 183 -4.80 -9.43 16.53
CA TYR A 183 -5.71 -9.59 15.41
C TYR A 183 -6.01 -11.06 15.16
N GLU A 184 -7.28 -11.42 15.20
CA GLU A 184 -7.77 -12.78 14.90
C GLU A 184 -8.62 -12.73 13.61
N PRO A 185 -8.25 -13.53 12.58
CA PRO A 185 -9.07 -13.64 11.39
C PRO A 185 -10.36 -14.44 11.66
N PRO A 186 -11.36 -14.39 10.76
CA PRO A 186 -12.53 -15.24 10.82
C PRO A 186 -12.16 -16.72 10.96
N ARG A 187 -12.78 -17.43 11.88
CA ARG A 187 -12.52 -18.85 12.17
C ARG A 187 -13.51 -19.78 11.46
N GLY A 188 -14.65 -19.26 11.03
CA GLY A 188 -15.70 -20.03 10.40
C GLY A 188 -16.67 -19.21 9.57
N PRO A 189 -17.64 -19.85 8.91
CA PRO A 189 -18.58 -19.20 8.03
C PRO A 189 -19.58 -18.29 8.75
N ASP A 190 -19.72 -18.41 10.04
CA ASP A 190 -20.64 -17.58 10.85
C ASP A 190 -19.98 -16.26 11.32
N ASP A 191 -18.66 -16.16 11.21
CA ASP A 191 -17.91 -14.97 11.59
C ASP A 191 -18.01 -13.88 10.52
N PRO A 192 -17.93 -12.58 10.93
CA PRO A 192 -17.76 -11.48 10.01
C PRO A 192 -16.50 -11.66 9.16
N MET A 193 -16.59 -11.33 7.88
CA MET A 193 -15.45 -11.42 6.97
C MET A 193 -15.32 -10.20 6.08
N VAL A 194 -14.15 -10.03 5.49
CA VAL A 194 -13.89 -9.00 4.46
C VAL A 194 -13.68 -9.68 3.11
N VAL A 195 -14.34 -9.14 2.10
CA VAL A 195 -14.15 -9.50 0.70
C VAL A 195 -13.39 -8.38 0.02
N PHE A 196 -12.32 -8.74 -0.64
CA PHE A 196 -11.52 -7.85 -1.48
C PHE A 196 -11.99 -7.95 -2.93
N MET A 197 -12.26 -6.81 -3.55
CA MET A 197 -12.68 -6.73 -4.94
C MET A 197 -11.74 -5.81 -5.70
N MET A 198 -11.38 -6.17 -6.93
CA MET A 198 -10.48 -5.39 -7.76
C MET A 198 -11.07 -5.17 -9.16
N HIS A 199 -10.98 -3.93 -9.61
CA HIS A 199 -11.29 -3.51 -10.97
C HIS A 199 -10.07 -2.81 -11.57
N SER A 200 -9.67 -3.23 -12.76
CA SER A 200 -8.68 -2.53 -13.57
C SER A 200 -9.40 -1.92 -14.78
N PRO A 201 -9.68 -0.60 -14.76
CA PRO A 201 -10.28 0.06 -15.91
C PRO A 201 -9.24 0.12 -17.05
N MET A 202 -9.27 -0.90 -17.90
CA MET A 202 -8.49 -0.94 -19.13
C MET A 202 -9.31 -0.21 -20.19
N THR A 203 -8.98 1.04 -20.45
CA THR A 203 -9.38 1.67 -21.71
C THR A 203 -8.52 1.02 -22.79
N GLY A 204 -9.14 0.22 -23.64
CA GLY A 204 -8.47 -0.26 -24.84
C GLY A 204 -7.94 0.92 -25.68
N PRO A 205 -6.97 0.70 -26.57
CA PRO A 205 -6.56 1.73 -27.50
C PRO A 205 -7.81 2.14 -28.31
N GLU A 206 -8.11 3.45 -28.29
CA GLU A 206 -9.05 4.04 -29.27
C GLU A 206 -8.48 3.93 -30.68
#